data_d735358115f47188684a26ade36565c8
#
_entry.id   d735358115f47188684a26ade36565c8
#
_cell.length_a   1.000
_cell.length_b   1.000
_cell.length_c   1.000
_cell.angle_alpha   90.00
_cell.angle_beta   90.00
_cell.angle_gamma   90.00
#
_symmetry.space_group_name_H-M   'P 1'
#
loop_
_entity.id
_entity.type
_entity.pdbx_description
1 polymer ?
#
loop_
_entity_poly.entity_id
_entity_poly.type
_entity_poly.pdbx_seq_one_letter_code
_entity_poly.pdbx_strand_id
1 'polypeptide(L)'
;MKNIFMLLLTTLFAVSALAADSKPVSYKSGDETVQGVIYTPAGKGPFPALVVIHEWWGLNDWVKDQASKLSDQGYVTLAVDLYRGKVAKTPDEAHEIMRGVPEDRAKRDLHAAVEFLKSQSTVKKDRIGSIGWCMGAEATRSTSPSGTGLGRHRHQLRPSRHRS
;
A
#
# COMPACT_ATOMS: atom_id res chain seq x y z
N MET A 1 31.46 -60.83 -0.54
CA MET A 1 31.65 -59.40 -0.56
C MET A 1 30.39 -58.78 -1.21
N LYS A 2 29.46 -58.25 -0.41
CA LYS A 2 28.18 -57.70 -0.88
C LYS A 2 28.25 -56.19 -0.77
N ASN A 3 28.35 -55.52 -1.92
CA ASN A 3 28.33 -54.05 -1.99
C ASN A 3 26.90 -53.55 -1.86
N ILE A 4 26.56 -52.96 -0.72
CA ILE A 4 25.29 -52.26 -0.49
C ILE A 4 25.48 -50.84 -1.02
N PHE A 5 24.89 -50.54 -2.17
CA PHE A 5 24.81 -49.23 -2.75
C PHE A 5 23.63 -48.50 -2.08
N MET A 6 23.94 -47.64 -1.10
CA MET A 6 22.96 -46.87 -0.36
C MET A 6 22.60 -45.64 -1.21
N LEU A 7 21.45 -45.68 -1.88
CA LEU A 7 20.93 -44.58 -2.69
C LEU A 7 20.32 -43.54 -1.75
N LEU A 8 21.03 -42.43 -1.51
CA LEU A 8 20.51 -41.26 -0.78
C LEU A 8 19.55 -40.51 -1.71
N LEU A 9 18.26 -40.69 -1.51
CA LEU A 9 17.20 -39.95 -2.19
C LEU A 9 17.04 -38.60 -1.49
N THR A 10 17.72 -37.58 -1.96
CA THR A 10 17.53 -36.19 -1.51
C THR A 10 16.23 -35.65 -2.11
N THR A 11 15.16 -35.65 -1.32
CA THR A 11 13.90 -34.98 -1.68
C THR A 11 14.11 -33.46 -1.60
N LEU A 12 14.26 -32.85 -2.77
CA LEU A 12 14.28 -31.39 -2.90
C LEU A 12 12.85 -30.86 -2.69
N PHE A 13 12.55 -30.37 -1.50
CA PHE A 13 11.31 -29.63 -1.24
C PHE A 13 11.39 -28.30 -1.97
N ALA A 14 10.76 -28.20 -3.12
CA ALA A 14 10.52 -26.94 -3.78
C ALA A 14 9.51 -26.15 -2.93
N VAL A 15 9.98 -25.20 -2.16
CA VAL A 15 9.15 -24.17 -1.52
C VAL A 15 8.67 -23.26 -2.64
N SER A 16 7.49 -23.54 -3.18
CA SER A 16 6.80 -22.58 -4.04
C SER A 16 6.50 -21.34 -3.19
N ALA A 17 7.21 -20.24 -3.42
CA ALA A 17 6.83 -18.95 -2.88
C ALA A 17 5.45 -18.63 -3.47
N LEU A 18 4.39 -18.75 -2.67
CA LEU A 18 3.07 -18.24 -3.06
C LEU A 18 3.18 -16.71 -3.08
N ALA A 19 3.11 -16.15 -4.28
CA ALA A 19 2.98 -14.72 -4.46
C ALA A 19 1.66 -14.21 -3.87
N ALA A 20 1.66 -12.96 -3.41
CA ALA A 20 0.43 -12.31 -2.96
C ALA A 20 -0.62 -12.30 -4.08
N ASP A 21 -1.87 -12.62 -3.73
CA ASP A 21 -3.00 -12.51 -4.66
C ASP A 21 -3.36 -11.05 -4.86
N SER A 22 -3.51 -10.61 -6.12
CA SER A 22 -3.85 -9.23 -6.45
C SER A 22 -5.17 -9.15 -7.21
N LYS A 23 -6.03 -8.21 -6.81
CA LYS A 23 -7.36 -8.04 -7.39
C LYS A 23 -7.71 -6.56 -7.53
N PRO A 24 -8.16 -6.11 -8.73
CA PRO A 24 -8.81 -4.80 -8.87
C PRO A 24 -10.08 -4.76 -8.03
N VAL A 25 -10.32 -3.65 -7.37
CA VAL A 25 -11.49 -3.44 -6.51
C VAL A 25 -12.09 -2.07 -6.75
N SER A 26 -13.38 -1.95 -6.42
CA SER A 26 -14.11 -0.70 -6.43
C SER A 26 -14.94 -0.60 -5.15
N TYR A 27 -15.00 0.58 -4.55
CA TYR A 27 -15.80 0.83 -3.35
C TYR A 27 -16.43 2.22 -3.38
N LYS A 28 -17.51 2.39 -2.63
CA LYS A 28 -18.23 3.66 -2.55
C LYS A 28 -17.52 4.66 -1.64
N SER A 29 -17.52 5.93 -2.08
CA SER A 29 -17.05 7.08 -1.31
C SER A 29 -18.06 8.22 -1.50
N GLY A 30 -19.06 8.31 -0.63
CA GLY A 30 -20.25 9.10 -0.87
C GLY A 30 -20.97 8.63 -2.13
N ASP A 31 -21.28 9.56 -3.01
CA ASP A 31 -21.96 9.26 -4.29
C ASP A 31 -21.01 8.76 -5.38
N GLU A 32 -19.69 8.86 -5.14
CA GLU A 32 -18.67 8.45 -6.10
C GLU A 32 -18.22 7.01 -5.89
N THR A 33 -17.50 6.48 -6.88
CA THR A 33 -16.81 5.18 -6.80
C THR A 33 -15.31 5.40 -6.91
N VAL A 34 -14.58 4.83 -5.95
CA VAL A 34 -13.12 4.81 -5.94
C VAL A 34 -12.66 3.44 -6.44
N GLN A 35 -11.63 3.44 -7.27
CA GLN A 35 -10.94 2.22 -7.71
C GLN A 35 -9.65 2.02 -6.94
N GLY A 36 -9.15 0.81 -6.92
CA GLY A 36 -7.87 0.46 -6.34
C GLY A 36 -7.46 -0.96 -6.68
N VAL A 37 -6.34 -1.37 -6.14
CA VAL A 37 -5.88 -2.76 -6.22
C VAL A 37 -5.63 -3.26 -4.81
N ILE A 38 -6.30 -4.35 -4.43
CA ILE A 38 -6.04 -5.04 -3.17
C ILE A 38 -5.06 -6.19 -3.41
N TYR A 39 -4.09 -6.33 -2.52
CA TYR A 39 -3.16 -7.46 -2.47
C TYR A 39 -3.35 -8.18 -1.14
N THR A 40 -3.44 -9.51 -1.20
CA THR A 40 -3.66 -10.34 -0.03
C THR A 40 -2.47 -11.29 0.15
N PRO A 41 -1.86 -11.34 1.34
CA PRO A 41 -0.79 -12.28 1.61
C PRO A 41 -1.21 -13.72 1.41
N ALA A 42 -0.26 -14.56 1.03
CA ALA A 42 -0.48 -16.00 1.06
C ALA A 42 -0.71 -16.50 2.50
N GLY A 43 -1.52 -17.56 2.65
CA GLY A 43 -1.79 -18.22 3.93
C GLY A 43 -3.13 -17.87 4.54
N LYS A 44 -3.29 -18.28 5.80
CA LYS A 44 -4.56 -18.11 6.53
C LYS A 44 -4.54 -16.82 7.35
N GLY A 45 -5.39 -15.84 6.94
CA GLY A 45 -5.63 -14.61 7.70
C GLY A 45 -6.39 -14.85 9.02
N PRO A 46 -6.89 -13.76 9.65
CA PRO A 46 -6.85 -12.40 9.16
C PRO A 46 -5.48 -11.71 9.36
N PHE A 47 -5.13 -10.78 8.47
CA PHE A 47 -3.86 -10.06 8.46
C PHE A 47 -4.05 -8.59 8.87
N PRO A 48 -3.02 -7.90 9.40
CA PRO A 48 -3.03 -6.43 9.47
C PRO A 48 -3.13 -5.85 8.06
N ALA A 49 -3.64 -4.62 7.93
CA ALA A 49 -3.83 -4.02 6.63
C ALA A 49 -3.25 -2.61 6.51
N LEU A 50 -2.94 -2.20 5.28
CA LEU A 50 -2.43 -0.88 4.94
C LEU A 50 -3.20 -0.28 3.78
N VAL A 51 -3.62 0.97 3.95
CA VAL A 51 -4.00 1.83 2.83
C VAL A 51 -2.71 2.39 2.23
N VAL A 52 -2.45 2.08 0.96
CA VAL A 52 -1.27 2.53 0.23
C VAL A 52 -1.65 3.73 -0.64
N ILE A 53 -1.04 4.88 -0.37
CA ILE A 53 -1.38 6.15 -0.98
C ILE A 53 -0.27 6.53 -1.97
N HIS A 54 -0.65 6.75 -3.22
CA HIS A 54 0.28 7.08 -4.29
C HIS A 54 0.88 8.49 -4.12
N GLU A 55 1.94 8.74 -4.87
CA GLU A 55 2.57 10.06 -5.02
C GLU A 55 1.77 10.95 -5.99
N TRP A 56 2.30 12.11 -6.31
CA TRP A 56 1.71 13.07 -7.25
C TRP A 56 1.53 12.56 -8.68
N TRP A 57 2.18 11.44 -9.03
CA TRP A 57 2.06 10.78 -10.33
C TRP A 57 0.74 10.01 -10.53
N GLY A 58 0.03 9.68 -9.46
CA GLY A 58 -1.13 8.77 -9.50
C GLY A 58 -0.77 7.30 -9.20
N LEU A 59 -1.75 6.41 -9.31
CA LEU A 59 -1.60 4.99 -9.04
C LEU A 59 -0.87 4.29 -10.20
N ASN A 60 0.42 4.52 -10.31
CA ASN A 60 1.30 3.91 -11.31
C ASN A 60 1.79 2.51 -10.89
N ASP A 61 2.54 1.85 -11.79
CA ASP A 61 3.01 0.48 -11.53
C ASP A 61 4.03 0.40 -10.41
N TRP A 62 4.81 1.46 -10.15
CA TRP A 62 5.72 1.50 -9.02
C TRP A 62 4.97 1.42 -7.69
N VAL A 63 3.89 2.19 -7.52
CA VAL A 63 3.05 2.14 -6.30
C VAL A 63 2.41 0.78 -6.12
N LYS A 64 1.92 0.17 -7.20
CA LYS A 64 1.35 -1.18 -7.20
C LYS A 64 2.40 -2.23 -6.79
N ASP A 65 3.63 -2.11 -7.29
CA ASP A 65 4.75 -2.97 -6.89
C ASP A 65 5.10 -2.82 -5.40
N GLN A 66 5.12 -1.57 -4.88
CA GLN A 66 5.32 -1.36 -3.45
C GLN A 66 4.19 -1.99 -2.60
N ALA A 67 2.94 -1.86 -3.04
CA ALA A 67 1.80 -2.50 -2.37
C ALA A 67 1.92 -4.04 -2.38
N SER A 68 2.34 -4.64 -3.49
CA SER A 68 2.62 -6.07 -3.60
C SER A 68 3.72 -6.51 -2.62
N LYS A 69 4.85 -5.80 -2.58
CA LYS A 69 5.97 -6.09 -1.66
C LYS A 69 5.57 -6.00 -0.19
N LEU A 70 4.71 -5.05 0.17
CA LEU A 70 4.16 -4.97 1.52
C LEU A 70 3.22 -6.15 1.81
N SER A 71 2.49 -6.64 0.81
CA SER A 71 1.68 -7.84 0.97
C SER A 71 2.53 -9.09 1.21
N ASP A 72 3.67 -9.22 0.54
CA ASP A 72 4.64 -10.29 0.80
C ASP A 72 5.22 -10.23 2.23
N GLN A 73 5.17 -9.06 2.88
CA GLN A 73 5.52 -8.88 4.29
C GLN A 73 4.39 -9.24 5.28
N GLY A 74 3.25 -9.72 4.79
CA GLY A 74 2.13 -10.16 5.63
C GLY A 74 1.05 -9.10 5.90
N TYR A 75 0.95 -8.06 5.09
CA TYR A 75 -0.11 -7.06 5.15
C TYR A 75 -1.12 -7.24 4.03
N VAL A 76 -2.41 -7.18 4.30
CA VAL A 76 -3.37 -6.86 3.23
C VAL A 76 -3.16 -5.42 2.85
N THR A 77 -2.89 -5.12 1.57
CA THR A 77 -2.66 -3.76 1.11
C THR A 77 -3.72 -3.34 0.11
N LEU A 78 -4.20 -2.11 0.23
CA LEU A 78 -5.11 -1.48 -0.72
C LEU A 78 -4.43 -0.26 -1.32
N ALA A 79 -3.98 -0.38 -2.56
CA ALA A 79 -3.45 0.73 -3.33
C ALA A 79 -4.63 1.53 -3.91
N VAL A 80 -4.83 2.74 -3.38
CA VAL A 80 -6.00 3.59 -3.68
C VAL A 80 -5.73 4.48 -4.87
N ASP A 81 -6.69 4.59 -5.79
CA ASP A 81 -6.64 5.54 -6.91
C ASP A 81 -7.41 6.83 -6.59
N LEU A 82 -6.72 7.83 -6.07
CA LEU A 82 -7.29 9.14 -5.78
C LEU A 82 -7.53 9.98 -7.06
N TYR A 83 -6.98 9.56 -8.20
CA TYR A 83 -7.01 10.31 -9.45
C TYR A 83 -8.00 9.77 -10.49
N ARG A 84 -8.80 8.77 -10.11
CA ARG A 84 -9.84 8.18 -10.99
C ARG A 84 -9.28 7.69 -12.32
N GLY A 85 -8.20 6.90 -12.28
CA GLY A 85 -7.56 6.29 -13.44
C GLY A 85 -6.50 7.14 -14.12
N LYS A 86 -6.29 8.38 -13.66
CA LYS A 86 -5.26 9.24 -14.27
C LYS A 86 -3.88 8.93 -13.69
N VAL A 87 -2.90 8.81 -14.58
CA VAL A 87 -1.47 8.68 -14.24
C VAL A 87 -0.71 9.69 -15.09
N ALA A 88 -0.05 10.63 -14.42
CA ALA A 88 0.71 11.67 -15.09
C ALA A 88 1.97 11.11 -15.77
N LYS A 89 2.30 11.69 -16.92
CA LYS A 89 3.49 11.33 -17.71
C LYS A 89 4.58 12.41 -17.65
N THR A 90 4.21 13.62 -17.26
CA THR A 90 5.13 14.75 -17.12
C THR A 90 4.93 15.46 -15.77
N PRO A 91 5.92 16.19 -15.26
CA PRO A 91 5.77 16.97 -14.03
C PRO A 91 4.63 17.99 -14.07
N ASP A 92 4.42 18.66 -15.20
CA ASP A 92 3.37 19.65 -15.36
C ASP A 92 1.98 19.01 -15.27
N GLU A 93 1.78 17.86 -15.93
CA GLU A 93 0.56 17.07 -15.84
C GLU A 93 0.32 16.59 -14.39
N ALA A 94 1.38 16.13 -13.69
CA ALA A 94 1.27 15.71 -12.31
C ALA A 94 0.83 16.85 -11.40
N HIS A 95 1.38 18.06 -11.58
CA HIS A 95 0.96 19.24 -10.85
C HIS A 95 -0.49 19.63 -11.13
N GLU A 96 -0.92 19.55 -12.37
CA GLU A 96 -2.30 19.85 -12.77
C GLU A 96 -3.29 18.88 -12.13
N ILE A 97 -3.04 17.56 -12.25
CA ILE A 97 -3.91 16.52 -11.69
C ILE A 97 -3.96 16.66 -10.15
N MET A 98 -2.82 16.82 -9.50
CA MET A 98 -2.73 16.95 -8.04
C MET A 98 -3.56 18.14 -7.54
N ARG A 99 -3.44 19.32 -8.18
CA ARG A 99 -4.22 20.51 -7.83
C ARG A 99 -5.70 20.35 -8.09
N GLY A 100 -6.08 19.49 -9.02
CA GLY A 100 -7.47 19.19 -9.34
C GLY A 100 -8.17 18.22 -8.36
N VAL A 101 -7.47 17.73 -7.32
CA VAL A 101 -8.06 16.85 -6.29
C VAL A 101 -8.44 17.70 -5.07
N PRO A 102 -9.73 17.92 -4.79
CA PRO A 102 -10.16 18.58 -3.56
C PRO A 102 -9.73 17.78 -2.32
N GLU A 103 -9.23 18.46 -1.30
CA GLU A 103 -8.71 17.82 -0.08
C GLU A 103 -9.79 17.02 0.67
N ASP A 104 -11.00 17.54 0.74
CA ASP A 104 -12.15 16.89 1.36
C ASP A 104 -12.54 15.59 0.63
N ARG A 105 -12.45 15.57 -0.72
CA ARG A 105 -12.66 14.37 -1.52
C ARG A 105 -11.58 13.34 -1.23
N ALA A 106 -10.30 13.74 -1.20
CA ALA A 106 -9.20 12.84 -0.90
C ALA A 106 -9.37 12.21 0.50
N LYS A 107 -9.71 13.01 1.51
CA LYS A 107 -9.98 12.52 2.88
C LYS A 107 -11.16 11.54 2.91
N ARG A 108 -12.27 11.86 2.25
CA ARG A 108 -13.43 10.99 2.16
C ARG A 108 -13.08 9.66 1.49
N ASP A 109 -12.32 9.69 0.39
CA ASP A 109 -11.90 8.50 -0.34
C ASP A 109 -11.01 7.58 0.50
N LEU A 110 -10.08 8.17 1.28
CA LEU A 110 -9.21 7.42 2.17
C LEU A 110 -9.98 6.83 3.38
N HIS A 111 -10.95 7.55 3.94
CA HIS A 111 -11.84 6.98 4.96
C HIS A 111 -12.65 5.80 4.41
N ALA A 112 -13.20 5.95 3.19
CA ALA A 112 -13.92 4.88 2.53
C ALA A 112 -13.03 3.66 2.24
N ALA A 113 -11.74 3.87 1.93
CA ALA A 113 -10.75 2.79 1.79
C ALA A 113 -10.56 2.00 3.09
N VAL A 114 -10.51 2.68 4.25
CA VAL A 114 -10.42 2.03 5.56
C VAL A 114 -11.68 1.20 5.83
N GLU A 115 -12.87 1.74 5.58
CA GLU A 115 -14.12 0.99 5.77
C GLU A 115 -14.22 -0.20 4.81
N PHE A 116 -13.77 -0.04 3.56
CA PHE A 116 -13.66 -1.16 2.62
C PHE A 116 -12.73 -2.25 3.15
N LEU A 117 -11.55 -1.91 3.69
CA LEU A 117 -10.65 -2.90 4.30
C LEU A 117 -11.29 -3.58 5.51
N LYS A 118 -12.02 -2.85 6.37
CA LYS A 118 -12.74 -3.43 7.51
C LYS A 118 -13.82 -4.43 7.10
N SER A 119 -14.38 -4.29 5.91
CA SER A 119 -15.38 -5.22 5.38
C SER A 119 -14.79 -6.57 4.89
N GLN A 120 -13.47 -6.62 4.68
CA GLN A 120 -12.81 -7.83 4.19
C GLN A 120 -12.60 -8.84 5.33
N SER A 121 -12.98 -10.10 5.11
CA SER A 121 -12.80 -11.18 6.09
C SER A 121 -11.34 -11.53 6.36
N THR A 122 -10.45 -11.19 5.43
CA THR A 122 -9.00 -11.42 5.53
C THR A 122 -8.28 -10.34 6.34
N VAL A 123 -8.98 -9.29 6.83
CA VAL A 123 -8.39 -8.13 7.50
C VAL A 123 -8.68 -8.13 9.00
N LYS A 124 -7.65 -7.89 9.81
CA LYS A 124 -7.78 -7.53 11.23
C LYS A 124 -8.29 -6.09 11.34
N LYS A 125 -9.58 -5.93 11.67
CA LYS A 125 -10.30 -4.65 11.64
C LYS A 125 -9.72 -3.58 12.57
N ASP A 126 -9.03 -4.01 13.62
CA ASP A 126 -8.37 -3.19 14.64
C ASP A 126 -6.89 -2.88 14.32
N ARG A 127 -6.37 -3.42 13.19
CA ARG A 127 -4.98 -3.26 12.76
C ARG A 127 -4.89 -2.76 11.32
N ILE A 128 -5.42 -1.58 11.09
CA ILE A 128 -5.36 -0.91 9.79
C ILE A 128 -4.56 0.37 9.94
N GLY A 129 -3.53 0.51 9.12
CA GLY A 129 -2.70 1.70 9.03
C GLY A 129 -2.71 2.27 7.61
N SER A 130 -1.90 3.30 7.40
CA SER A 130 -1.68 3.88 6.08
C SER A 130 -0.19 4.12 5.84
N ILE A 131 0.21 4.04 4.59
CA ILE A 131 1.55 4.36 4.11
C ILE A 131 1.44 5.13 2.80
N GLY A 132 2.33 6.07 2.60
CA GLY A 132 2.41 6.82 1.35
C GLY A 132 3.74 7.54 1.25
N TRP A 133 4.07 7.99 0.05
CA TRP A 133 5.31 8.69 -0.27
C TRP A 133 4.99 10.09 -0.78
N CYS A 134 5.85 11.09 -0.50
CA CYS A 134 5.68 12.47 -0.95
C CYS A 134 4.30 13.04 -0.54
N MET A 135 3.45 13.38 -1.48
CA MET A 135 2.07 13.83 -1.26
C MET A 135 1.26 12.81 -0.41
N GLY A 136 1.43 11.52 -0.69
CA GLY A 136 0.77 10.44 0.07
C GLY A 136 1.20 10.39 1.53
N ALA A 137 2.43 10.77 1.86
CA ALA A 137 2.92 10.81 3.23
C ALA A 137 2.22 11.91 4.08
N GLU A 138 1.77 12.99 3.47
CA GLU A 138 0.99 14.03 4.14
C GLU A 138 -0.46 13.57 4.38
N ALA A 139 -1.04 12.87 3.40
CA ALA A 139 -2.38 12.31 3.51
C ALA A 139 -2.50 11.22 4.58
N THR A 140 -1.41 10.49 4.91
CA THR A 140 -1.42 9.48 5.99
C THR A 140 -1.72 10.08 7.37
N ARG A 141 -1.38 11.36 7.59
CA ARG A 141 -1.65 12.03 8.87
C ARG A 141 -3.13 12.30 9.11
N SER A 142 -3.90 12.47 8.03
CA SER A 142 -5.33 12.75 8.12
C SER A 142 -6.19 11.51 8.32
N THR A 143 -5.64 10.31 8.10
CA THR A 143 -6.36 9.03 8.20
C THR A 143 -6.04 8.26 9.49
N SER A 144 -5.03 8.68 10.27
CA SER A 144 -4.73 8.06 11.57
C SER A 144 -5.81 8.42 12.59
N PRO A 145 -6.48 7.43 13.20
CA PRO A 145 -7.25 7.71 14.40
C PRO A 145 -6.29 8.24 15.46
N SER A 146 -6.62 9.37 16.07
CA SER A 146 -5.85 9.98 17.15
C SER A 146 -5.54 8.94 18.23
N GLY A 147 -4.29 8.45 18.30
CA GLY A 147 -3.89 7.66 19.44
C GLY A 147 -2.79 6.60 19.34
N THR A 148 -2.14 6.37 18.22
CA THR A 148 -0.92 5.54 18.23
C THR A 148 0.13 6.10 17.28
N GLY A 149 1.05 6.88 17.86
CA GLY A 149 2.19 7.41 17.13
C GLY A 149 3.15 6.31 16.71
N LEU A 150 3.29 6.07 15.42
CA LEU A 150 4.41 5.38 14.83
C LEU A 150 5.21 6.38 13.98
N GLY A 151 6.40 6.71 14.53
CA GLY A 151 7.55 7.11 13.75
C GLY A 151 7.60 8.55 13.23
N ARG A 152 8.01 9.49 14.09
CA ARG A 152 8.62 10.75 13.64
C ARG A 152 9.92 10.44 12.88
N HIS A 153 9.89 10.33 11.57
CA HIS A 153 11.09 10.60 10.79
C HIS A 153 11.17 12.10 10.49
N ARG A 154 11.83 12.79 11.42
CA ARG A 154 12.18 14.20 11.27
C ARG A 154 13.45 14.27 10.39
N HIS A 155 13.30 14.49 9.10
CA HIS A 155 14.40 14.95 8.26
C HIS A 155 14.65 16.42 8.61
N GLN A 156 15.56 16.66 9.55
CA GLN A 156 16.15 17.99 9.74
C GLN A 156 17.21 18.19 8.66
N LEU A 157 16.87 18.91 7.61
CA LEU A 157 17.85 19.57 6.77
C LEU A 157 18.43 20.73 7.59
N ARG A 158 19.63 20.57 8.12
CA ARG A 158 20.43 21.67 8.67
C ARG A 158 20.90 22.57 7.52
N PRO A 159 20.61 23.87 7.54
CA PRO A 159 21.28 24.77 6.63
C PRO A 159 22.74 24.92 7.03
N SER A 160 23.65 24.69 6.08
CA SER A 160 25.06 24.97 6.22
C SER A 160 25.28 26.46 6.41
N ARG A 161 25.78 26.86 7.57
CA ARG A 161 26.27 28.22 7.80
C ARG A 161 27.61 28.37 7.09
N HIS A 162 27.64 29.13 6.00
CA HIS A 162 28.87 29.75 5.54
C HIS A 162 29.34 30.77 6.58
N ARG A 163 30.52 30.57 7.12
CA ARG A 163 31.30 31.64 7.76
C ARG A 163 32.21 32.26 6.73
N SER A 164 32.04 33.53 6.54
CA SER A 164 33.02 34.47 5.96
C SER A 164 34.21 34.61 6.88
#